data_6d871fe5a0ac58ed732f24a24e10b08f
#
_entry.id   6d871fe5a0ac58ed732f24a24e10b08f
#
_cell.length_a   1.000
_cell.length_b   1.000
_cell.length_c   1.000
_cell.angle_alpha   90.00
_cell.angle_beta   90.00
_cell.angle_gamma   90.00
#
_symmetry.space_group_name_H-M   'P 1'
#
loop_
_entity.id
_entity.type
_entity.pdbx_description
1 polymer ?
#
loop_
_entity_poly.entity_id
_entity_poly.type
_entity_poly.pdbx_seq_one_letter_code
_entity_poly.pdbx_strand_id
1 'polypeptide(L)' 'MKCNLKWINIYSNETGYVAKVSKKEGHFVSTYDKADAKTYASEKTAGKEIELLASMGEADNNRFEIEEA' A
#
# COMPACT_ATOMS: atom_id res chain seq x y z
N MET A 1 9.59 10.95 -9.25
CA MET A 1 8.30 10.54 -9.80
C MET A 1 7.39 10.09 -8.67
N LYS A 2 6.21 10.69 -8.57
CA LYS A 2 5.28 10.36 -7.48
C LYS A 2 4.60 9.02 -7.72
N CYS A 3 4.37 8.27 -6.65
CA CYS A 3 3.84 6.93 -6.71
C CYS A 3 2.73 6.71 -5.69
N ASN A 4 1.89 5.72 -5.96
CA ASN A 4 0.92 5.19 -5.02
C ASN A 4 1.27 3.72 -4.76
N LEU A 5 0.75 3.17 -3.67
CA LEU A 5 0.81 1.75 -3.41
C LEU A 5 -0.55 1.13 -3.70
N LYS A 6 -0.54 0.09 -4.52
CA LYS A 6 -1.72 -0.70 -4.84
C LYS A 6 -1.65 -2.01 -4.07
N TRP A 7 -2.74 -2.38 -3.40
CA TRP A 7 -2.83 -3.68 -2.76
C TRP A 7 -3.67 -4.62 -3.61
N ILE A 8 -3.33 -5.91 -3.59
CA ILE A 8 -4.07 -6.95 -4.27
C ILE A 8 -4.23 -8.08 -3.28
N ASN A 9 -5.48 -8.39 -2.92
CA ASN A 9 -5.76 -9.48 -2.01
C ASN A 9 -5.50 -10.81 -2.74
N ILE A 10 -4.62 -11.64 -2.19
CA ILE A 10 -4.19 -12.89 -2.85
C ILE A 10 -5.27 -13.96 -2.87
N TYR A 11 -6.30 -13.83 -2.04
CA TYR A 11 -7.39 -14.81 -1.98
C TYR A 11 -8.58 -14.43 -2.86
N SER A 12 -8.98 -13.16 -2.83
CA SER A 12 -10.17 -12.68 -3.54
C SER A 12 -9.86 -12.01 -4.87
N ASN A 13 -8.61 -11.64 -5.11
CA ASN A 13 -8.16 -10.81 -6.24
C ASN A 13 -8.75 -9.40 -6.24
N GLU A 14 -9.36 -8.98 -5.14
CA GLU A 14 -9.76 -7.59 -4.98
C GLU A 14 -8.52 -6.71 -4.95
N THR A 15 -8.64 -5.51 -5.46
CA THR A 15 -7.55 -4.56 -5.53
C THR A 15 -8.01 -3.16 -5.13
N GLY A 16 -7.09 -2.38 -4.60
CA GLY A 16 -7.33 -1.00 -4.21
C GLY A 16 -6.01 -0.32 -3.92
N TYR A 17 -6.06 0.78 -3.19
CA TYR A 17 -4.87 1.58 -2.89
C TYR A 17 -4.70 1.74 -1.40
N VAL A 18 -3.45 1.98 -0.99
CA VAL A 18 -3.13 2.31 0.40
C VAL A 18 -3.38 3.80 0.60
N ALA A 19 -4.33 4.13 1.48
CA ALA A 19 -4.65 5.52 1.80
C ALA A 19 -3.81 6.05 2.95
N LYS A 20 -3.50 5.18 3.92
CA LYS A 20 -2.76 5.57 5.12
C LYS A 20 -2.16 4.33 5.76
N VAL A 21 -0.98 4.48 6.35
CA VAL A 21 -0.34 3.42 7.12
C VAL A 21 -0.23 3.86 8.57
N SER A 22 -0.67 3.02 9.49
CA SER A 22 -0.59 3.30 10.91
C SER A 22 0.29 2.27 11.60
N LYS A 23 1.52 2.65 11.93
CA LYS A 23 2.43 1.83 12.71
C LYS A 23 1.88 1.53 14.10
N LYS A 24 1.25 2.53 14.70
CA LYS A 24 0.70 2.43 16.04
C LYS A 24 -0.39 1.37 16.13
N GLU A 25 -1.23 1.31 15.13
CA GLU A 25 -2.35 0.37 15.09
C GLU A 25 -1.98 -0.96 14.45
N GLY A 26 -0.84 -1.01 13.76
CA GLY A 26 -0.35 -2.22 13.11
C GLY A 26 -1.09 -2.61 11.85
N HIS A 27 -1.75 -1.66 11.18
CA HIS A 27 -2.46 -1.93 9.93
C HIS A 27 -2.49 -0.70 9.03
N PHE A 28 -3.00 -0.87 7.83
CA PHE A 28 -3.18 0.23 6.89
C PHE A 28 -4.66 0.46 6.59
N VAL A 29 -4.96 1.68 6.14
CA VAL A 29 -6.31 2.04 5.67
C VAL A 29 -6.31 1.93 4.16
N SER A 30 -7.27 1.18 3.62
CA SER A 30 -7.41 0.99 2.18
C SER A 30 -8.46 1.93 1.59
N THR A 31 -8.31 2.19 0.29
CA THR A 31 -9.31 2.91 -0.48
C THR A 31 -9.41 2.29 -1.87
N TYR A 32 -10.58 2.37 -2.48
CA TYR A 32 -10.75 1.95 -3.87
C TYR A 32 -10.57 3.10 -4.86
N ASP A 33 -10.50 4.34 -4.34
CA ASP A 33 -10.34 5.54 -5.15
C ASP A 33 -8.89 5.98 -5.19
N LYS A 34 -8.28 5.98 -6.37
CA LYS A 34 -6.89 6.41 -6.53
C LYS A 34 -6.67 7.84 -6.06
N ALA A 35 -7.68 8.71 -6.15
CA ALA A 35 -7.58 10.09 -5.70
C ALA A 35 -7.36 10.21 -4.19
N ASP A 36 -7.79 9.20 -3.43
CA ASP A 36 -7.62 9.16 -1.97
C ASP A 36 -6.35 8.40 -1.55
N ALA A 37 -5.61 7.87 -2.49
CA ALA A 37 -4.41 7.09 -2.20
C ALA A 37 -3.28 7.99 -1.69
N LYS A 38 -2.50 7.45 -0.74
CA LYS A 38 -1.31 8.13 -0.26
C LYS A 38 -0.31 8.26 -1.40
N THR A 39 0.29 9.44 -1.55
CA THR A 39 1.30 9.72 -2.56
C THR A 39 2.68 9.66 -1.94
N TYR A 40 3.59 8.93 -2.58
CA TYR A 40 4.99 8.82 -2.18
C TYR A 40 5.84 9.60 -3.17
N ALA A 41 6.89 10.23 -2.66
CA ALA A 41 7.75 11.10 -3.48
C ALA A 41 8.55 10.33 -4.54
N SER A 42 8.83 9.05 -4.30
CA SER A 42 9.64 8.23 -5.19
C SER A 42 9.33 6.74 -4.99
N GLU A 43 9.78 5.92 -5.95
CA GLU A 43 9.66 4.47 -5.83
C GLU A 43 10.44 3.93 -4.63
N LYS A 44 11.56 4.56 -4.29
CA LYS A 44 12.36 4.17 -3.14
C LYS A 44 11.57 4.32 -1.84
N THR A 45 10.88 5.45 -1.67
CA THR A 45 10.06 5.72 -0.50
C THR A 45 8.87 4.75 -0.45
N ALA A 46 8.24 4.50 -1.58
CA ALA A 46 7.13 3.54 -1.67
C ALA A 46 7.60 2.12 -1.33
N GLY A 47 8.77 1.73 -1.80
CA GLY A 47 9.35 0.43 -1.49
C GLY A 47 9.61 0.23 0.01
N LYS A 48 10.08 1.27 0.69
CA LYS A 48 10.26 1.23 2.15
C LYS A 48 8.95 1.02 2.88
N GLU A 49 7.89 1.63 2.39
CA GLU A 49 6.55 1.47 2.97
C GLU A 49 6.04 0.04 2.78
N ILE A 50 6.34 -0.58 1.64
CA ILE A 50 6.01 -1.99 1.40
C ILE A 50 6.72 -2.88 2.42
N GLU A 51 8.00 -2.61 2.69
CA GLU A 51 8.76 -3.35 3.69
C GLU A 51 8.13 -3.20 5.08
N LEU A 52 7.67 -2.00 5.42
CA LEU A 52 6.98 -1.74 6.67
C LEU A 52 5.68 -2.55 6.75
N LEU A 53 4.88 -2.53 5.69
CA LEU A 53 3.63 -3.27 5.62
C LEU A 53 3.88 -4.77 5.78
N ALA A 54 4.93 -5.29 5.16
CA ALA A 54 5.31 -6.69 5.31
C ALA A 54 5.68 -7.02 6.76
N SER A 55 6.40 -6.13 7.44
CA SER A 55 6.79 -6.33 8.84
C SER A 55 5.58 -6.30 9.78
N MET A 56 4.50 -5.65 9.37
CA MET A 56 3.25 -5.60 10.12
C MET A 56 2.33 -6.79 9.84
N GLY A 57 2.74 -7.73 8.98
CA GLY A 57 1.94 -8.89 8.62
C GLY A 57 0.93 -8.65 7.50
N GLU A 58 0.87 -7.44 6.93
CA GLU A 58 -0.10 -7.13 5.89
C GLU A 58 0.19 -7.82 4.55
N ALA A 59 1.45 -8.24 4.33
CA ALA A 59 1.83 -8.96 3.12
C ALA A 59 1.37 -10.43 3.13
N ASP A 60 0.89 -10.94 4.26
CA ASP A 60 0.40 -12.31 4.36
C ASP A 60 -0.87 -12.52 3.53
N ASN A 61 -1.68 -11.47 3.40
CA ASN A 61 -2.96 -11.55 2.70
C ASN A 61 -3.00 -10.67 1.45
N ASN A 62 -2.03 -9.80 1.26
CA ASN A 62 -2.02 -8.82 0.18
C ASN A 62 -0.66 -8.74 -0.49
N ARG A 63 -0.68 -8.60 -1.80
CA ARG A 63 0.51 -8.23 -2.55
C ARG A 63 0.47 -6.72 -2.79
N PHE A 64 1.60 -6.06 -2.61
CA PHE A 64 1.70 -4.62 -2.83
C PHE A 64 2.52 -4.32 -4.08
N GLU A 65 2.02 -3.39 -4.89
CA GLU A 65 2.71 -2.97 -6.10
C GLU A 65 2.84 -1.44 -6.12
N ILE A 66 3.93 -0.97 -6.70
CA ILE A 66 4.16 0.46 -6.87
C ILE A 66 3.55 0.87 -8.20
N GLU A 67 2.71 1.89 -8.17
CA GLU A 67 2.06 2.43 -9.36
C GLU A 67 2.35 3.92 -9.45
N GLU A 68 2.54 4.42 -10.65
CA GLU A 68 2.74 5.85 -10.87
C GLU A 68 1.46 6.60 -10.50
N ALA A 69 1.64 7.67 -9.73
CA ALA A 69 0.51 8.50 -9.29
C ALA A 69 -0.12 9.31 -10.41
#